data_6dd1724e36ee0ff60716e789d344b048
#
_entry.id   6dd1724e36ee0ff60716e789d344b048
#
_cell.length_a   1.000
_cell.length_b   1.000
_cell.length_c   1.000
_cell.angle_alpha   90.00
_cell.angle_beta   90.00
_cell.angle_gamma   90.00
#
_symmetry.space_group_name_H-M   'P 1'
#
loop_
_entity.id
_entity.type
_entity.pdbx_description
1 polymer ?
#
loop_
_entity_poly.entity_id
_entity_poly.type
_entity_poly.pdbx_seq_one_letter_code
_entity_poly.pdbx_strand_id
1 'polypeptide(L)'
;VAMEYSPMGNIPYISRVDAGTIEIVRECGVEIVSSGDLVNSFEARWTEEQRRDNFEVAKIMRGAVDSAFAFVKENVLSHNRITEYDVQQYMVQVMKRAGINAGGPNVSVDANTANPHYGPRKEGSAEVKEGSFVLIDFVARADKPNAVYSDFTWVGYVGASVPEKYVKTWNIVKGARDAAVEFMRTSFAEGKTIHGYEVDDVARKYITDRGYGDYFLHRTGHNIGREGHGNGVHMDDFESHDDRRLLPASGFTVEPGLYFETFGVRTEVN
;
A
#
# COMPACT_ATOMS: atom_id res chain seq x y z
N VAL A 1 -24.43 13.84 -18.71
CA VAL A 1 -24.79 13.07 -17.51
C VAL A 1 -23.53 12.38 -16.99
N ALA A 2 -23.21 12.55 -15.67
CA ALA A 2 -22.13 11.81 -15.05
C ALA A 2 -22.63 10.42 -14.66
N MET A 3 -21.88 9.37 -15.04
CA MET A 3 -22.22 7.97 -14.77
C MET A 3 -20.99 7.22 -14.25
N GLU A 4 -21.20 6.15 -13.47
CA GLU A 4 -20.13 5.24 -13.05
C GLU A 4 -19.61 4.44 -14.26
N TYR A 5 -18.99 5.15 -15.16
CA TYR A 5 -18.47 4.71 -16.45
C TYR A 5 -17.01 5.14 -16.60
N SER A 6 -16.14 4.21 -16.97
CA SER A 6 -14.75 4.48 -17.29
C SER A 6 -14.55 4.42 -18.81
N PRO A 7 -14.30 5.55 -19.47
CA PRO A 7 -13.98 5.57 -20.88
C PRO A 7 -12.80 4.66 -21.20
N MET A 8 -12.92 3.87 -22.25
CA MET A 8 -11.91 2.91 -22.70
C MET A 8 -11.46 1.87 -21.66
N GLY A 9 -12.15 1.80 -20.51
CA GLY A 9 -11.79 0.89 -19.41
C GLY A 9 -10.51 1.28 -18.66
N ASN A 10 -10.09 2.54 -18.72
CA ASN A 10 -8.86 3.02 -18.08
C ASN A 10 -8.82 2.72 -16.58
N ILE A 11 -9.98 2.81 -15.91
CA ILE A 11 -10.14 2.54 -14.48
C ILE A 11 -11.30 1.56 -14.30
N PRO A 12 -11.08 0.24 -14.48
CA PRO A 12 -12.17 -0.75 -14.54
C PRO A 12 -13.04 -0.79 -13.28
N TYR A 13 -12.47 -0.60 -12.12
CA TYR A 13 -13.18 -0.73 -10.83
C TYR A 13 -14.17 0.41 -10.54
N ILE A 14 -14.12 1.53 -11.25
CA ILE A 14 -15.15 2.59 -11.15
C ILE A 14 -16.25 2.42 -12.20
N SER A 15 -16.12 1.48 -13.15
CA SER A 15 -17.10 1.24 -14.20
C SER A 15 -18.14 0.21 -13.72
N ARG A 16 -19.25 0.71 -13.19
CA ARG A 16 -20.30 -0.11 -12.57
C ARG A 16 -21.60 -0.12 -13.37
N VAL A 17 -21.75 0.79 -14.32
CA VAL A 17 -22.91 0.84 -15.21
C VAL A 17 -22.70 -0.12 -16.39
N ASP A 18 -23.71 -0.88 -16.74
CA ASP A 18 -23.65 -1.80 -17.89
C ASP A 18 -23.76 -1.07 -19.24
N ALA A 19 -23.30 -1.75 -20.29
CA ALA A 19 -23.26 -1.16 -21.64
C ALA A 19 -24.66 -0.80 -22.19
N GLY A 20 -25.68 -1.61 -21.91
CA GLY A 20 -27.05 -1.35 -22.38
C GLY A 20 -27.62 -0.09 -21.78
N THR A 21 -27.38 0.17 -20.50
CA THR A 21 -27.78 1.42 -19.85
C THR A 21 -27.06 2.62 -20.48
N ILE A 22 -25.79 2.48 -20.83
CA ILE A 22 -25.02 3.53 -21.55
C ILE A 22 -25.65 3.82 -22.92
N GLU A 23 -26.05 2.79 -23.66
CA GLU A 23 -26.70 2.93 -24.98
C GLU A 23 -28.02 3.68 -24.87
N ILE A 24 -28.89 3.28 -23.94
CA ILE A 24 -30.19 3.92 -23.69
C ILE A 24 -30.03 5.41 -23.36
N VAL A 25 -29.08 5.75 -22.48
CA VAL A 25 -28.84 7.14 -22.08
C VAL A 25 -28.30 7.96 -23.25
N ARG A 26 -27.44 7.39 -24.10
CA ARG A 26 -26.98 8.06 -25.33
C ARG A 26 -28.10 8.32 -26.33
N GLU A 27 -29.04 7.39 -26.48
CA GLU A 27 -30.22 7.59 -27.33
C GLU A 27 -31.10 8.76 -26.88
N CYS A 28 -31.06 9.14 -25.60
CA CYS A 28 -31.72 10.34 -25.11
C CYS A 28 -31.04 11.66 -25.57
N GLY A 29 -29.95 11.59 -26.35
CA GLY A 29 -29.25 12.76 -26.90
C GLY A 29 -28.40 13.53 -25.89
N VAL A 30 -28.04 12.90 -24.77
CA VAL A 30 -27.21 13.53 -23.73
C VAL A 30 -25.76 13.02 -23.80
N GLU A 31 -24.82 13.90 -23.45
CA GLU A 31 -23.41 13.52 -23.28
C GLU A 31 -23.23 12.73 -21.98
N ILE A 32 -22.50 11.63 -22.06
CA ILE A 32 -22.09 10.83 -20.90
C ILE A 32 -20.62 11.10 -20.59
N VAL A 33 -20.36 11.48 -19.34
CA VAL A 33 -19.02 11.67 -18.78
C VAL A 33 -18.80 10.74 -17.58
N SER A 34 -17.55 10.42 -17.26
CA SER A 34 -17.23 9.64 -16.06
C SER A 34 -17.61 10.40 -14.80
N SER A 35 -18.20 9.72 -13.83
CA SER A 35 -18.38 10.24 -12.47
C SER A 35 -17.16 10.05 -11.58
N GLY A 36 -16.03 9.55 -12.10
CA GLY A 36 -14.85 9.19 -11.31
C GLY A 36 -14.35 10.33 -10.42
N ASP A 37 -14.14 11.53 -10.98
CA ASP A 37 -13.73 12.70 -10.19
C ASP A 37 -14.80 13.16 -9.19
N LEU A 38 -16.09 13.02 -9.52
CA LEU A 38 -17.18 13.35 -8.61
C LEU A 38 -17.18 12.41 -7.40
N VAL A 39 -17.11 11.10 -7.64
CA VAL A 39 -17.02 10.08 -6.58
C VAL A 39 -15.76 10.30 -5.73
N ASN A 40 -14.62 10.53 -6.37
CA ASN A 40 -13.36 10.86 -5.71
C ASN A 40 -13.50 12.05 -4.74
N SER A 41 -14.24 13.09 -5.15
CA SER A 41 -14.47 14.30 -4.32
C SER A 41 -15.25 14.01 -3.03
N PHE A 42 -16.10 12.99 -2.99
CA PHE A 42 -16.91 12.63 -1.84
C PHE A 42 -16.32 11.48 -1.01
N GLU A 43 -15.75 10.48 -1.64
CA GLU A 43 -15.33 9.25 -0.97
C GLU A 43 -13.86 9.23 -0.56
N ALA A 44 -12.97 9.91 -1.30
CA ALA A 44 -11.54 9.88 -1.04
C ALA A 44 -11.09 10.88 0.04
N ARG A 45 -11.86 11.93 0.28
CA ARG A 45 -11.45 13.00 1.20
C ARG A 45 -11.78 12.65 2.64
N TRP A 46 -10.77 12.71 3.48
CA TRP A 46 -10.90 12.49 4.91
C TRP A 46 -11.35 13.74 5.65
N THR A 47 -12.17 13.54 6.66
CA THR A 47 -12.42 14.57 7.67
C THR A 47 -11.21 14.74 8.58
N GLU A 48 -11.14 15.88 9.29
CA GLU A 48 -10.07 16.13 10.26
C GLU A 48 -10.07 15.10 11.41
N GLU A 49 -11.24 14.58 11.78
CA GLU A 49 -11.34 13.48 12.74
C GLU A 49 -10.71 12.19 12.19
N GLN A 50 -11.05 11.80 10.97
CA GLN A 50 -10.47 10.61 10.33
C GLN A 50 -8.95 10.73 10.20
N ARG A 51 -8.44 11.90 9.84
CA ARG A 51 -7.01 12.17 9.77
C ARG A 51 -6.32 11.98 11.11
N ARG A 52 -6.88 12.54 12.19
CA ARG A 52 -6.33 12.37 13.56
C ARG A 52 -6.32 10.90 13.98
N ASP A 53 -7.42 10.19 13.73
CA ASP A 53 -7.53 8.78 14.08
C ASP A 53 -6.49 7.94 13.32
N ASN A 54 -6.31 8.19 12.02
CA ASN A 54 -5.30 7.53 11.21
C ASN A 54 -3.89 7.72 11.82
N PHE A 55 -3.52 8.95 12.24
CA PHE A 55 -2.23 9.19 12.89
C PHE A 55 -2.06 8.44 14.21
N GLU A 56 -3.12 8.33 15.03
CA GLU A 56 -3.04 7.58 16.28
C GLU A 56 -2.92 6.07 16.00
N VAL A 57 -3.67 5.55 15.03
CA VAL A 57 -3.53 4.15 14.58
C VAL A 57 -2.13 3.89 14.03
N ALA A 58 -1.59 4.79 13.21
CA ALA A 58 -0.23 4.67 12.66
C ALA A 58 0.84 4.57 13.76
N LYS A 59 0.72 5.34 14.85
CA LYS A 59 1.63 5.23 16.00
C LYS A 59 1.53 3.86 16.68
N ILE A 60 0.32 3.33 16.85
CA ILE A 60 0.10 2.02 17.44
C ILE A 60 0.69 0.93 16.52
N MET A 61 0.45 1.02 15.21
CA MET A 61 1.02 0.11 14.20
C MET A 61 2.55 0.12 14.24
N ARG A 62 3.16 1.30 14.34
CA ARG A 62 4.61 1.41 14.49
C ARG A 62 5.10 0.69 15.75
N GLY A 63 4.44 0.88 16.89
CA GLY A 63 4.75 0.17 18.13
C GLY A 63 4.60 -1.36 18.00
N ALA A 64 3.60 -1.81 17.24
CA ALA A 64 3.40 -3.23 16.97
C ALA A 64 4.53 -3.84 16.14
N VAL A 65 5.03 -3.12 15.11
CA VAL A 65 6.18 -3.54 14.31
C VAL A 65 7.44 -3.60 15.16
N ASP A 66 7.72 -2.57 15.95
CA ASP A 66 8.89 -2.54 16.84
C ASP A 66 8.86 -3.70 17.84
N SER A 67 7.67 -4.02 18.40
CA SER A 67 7.50 -5.16 19.30
C SER A 67 7.62 -6.51 18.58
N ALA A 68 7.19 -6.61 17.31
CA ALA A 68 7.36 -7.82 16.51
C ALA A 68 8.84 -8.12 16.22
N PHE A 69 9.62 -7.10 15.86
CA PHE A 69 11.06 -7.28 15.69
C PHE A 69 11.77 -7.58 17.00
N ALA A 70 11.33 -7.03 18.14
CA ALA A 70 11.83 -7.40 19.47
C ALA A 70 11.50 -8.87 19.80
N PHE A 71 10.27 -9.33 19.51
CA PHE A 71 9.85 -10.72 19.68
C PHE A 71 10.70 -11.68 18.82
N VAL A 72 10.96 -11.34 17.56
CA VAL A 72 11.85 -12.11 16.67
C VAL A 72 13.24 -12.19 17.28
N LYS A 73 13.82 -11.05 17.69
CA LYS A 73 15.16 -10.99 18.28
C LYS A 73 15.27 -11.86 19.53
N GLU A 74 14.33 -11.76 20.45
CA GLU A 74 14.33 -12.54 21.70
C GLU A 74 14.30 -14.05 21.42
N ASN A 75 13.40 -14.49 20.54
CA ASN A 75 13.26 -15.91 20.23
C ASN A 75 14.48 -16.48 19.49
N VAL A 76 15.03 -15.74 18.52
CA VAL A 76 16.23 -16.20 17.79
C VAL A 76 17.44 -16.28 18.72
N LEU A 77 17.65 -15.30 19.60
CA LEU A 77 18.73 -15.34 20.58
C LEU A 77 18.56 -16.46 21.62
N SER A 78 17.34 -16.82 21.94
CA SER A 78 17.01 -17.93 22.86
C SER A 78 16.97 -19.29 22.17
N HIS A 79 17.30 -19.35 20.87
CA HIS A 79 17.22 -20.57 20.05
C HIS A 79 15.83 -21.21 20.00
N ASN A 80 14.77 -20.43 20.21
CA ASN A 80 13.39 -20.87 20.02
C ASN A 80 13.07 -20.86 18.52
N ARG A 81 12.43 -21.94 18.07
CA ARG A 81 11.92 -21.98 16.70
C ARG A 81 10.64 -21.15 16.61
N ILE A 82 10.65 -20.17 15.74
CA ILE A 82 9.48 -19.34 15.38
C ILE A 82 9.32 -19.26 13.86
N THR A 83 8.09 -19.04 13.41
CA THR A 83 7.73 -18.95 11.99
C THR A 83 7.09 -17.59 11.67
N GLU A 84 6.94 -17.29 10.39
CA GLU A 84 6.15 -16.13 9.90
C GLU A 84 4.77 -16.08 10.57
N TYR A 85 4.10 -17.24 10.67
CA TYR A 85 2.79 -17.34 11.31
C TYR A 85 2.84 -16.98 12.79
N ASP A 86 3.87 -17.40 13.52
CA ASP A 86 4.01 -17.08 14.94
C ASP A 86 4.19 -15.56 15.15
N VAL A 87 4.97 -14.90 14.27
CA VAL A 87 5.14 -13.43 14.29
C VAL A 87 3.81 -12.74 13.95
N GLN A 88 3.08 -13.21 12.94
CA GLN A 88 1.75 -12.71 12.60
C GLN A 88 0.80 -12.80 13.80
N GLN A 89 0.71 -13.96 14.44
CA GLN A 89 -0.17 -14.18 15.60
C GLN A 89 0.21 -13.31 16.79
N TYR A 90 1.51 -13.10 17.02
CA TYR A 90 2.00 -12.16 18.03
C TYR A 90 1.48 -10.74 17.74
N MET A 91 1.63 -10.25 16.50
CA MET A 91 1.15 -8.93 16.11
C MET A 91 -0.37 -8.78 16.25
N VAL A 92 -1.15 -9.81 15.83
CA VAL A 92 -2.61 -9.82 16.03
C VAL A 92 -2.98 -9.63 17.51
N GLN A 93 -2.26 -10.28 18.43
CA GLN A 93 -2.49 -10.11 19.86
C GLN A 93 -2.12 -8.72 20.35
N VAL A 94 -1.02 -8.14 19.86
CA VAL A 94 -0.59 -6.77 20.19
C VAL A 94 -1.66 -5.76 19.77
N MET A 95 -2.13 -5.83 18.53
CA MET A 95 -3.14 -4.94 17.98
C MET A 95 -4.48 -5.06 18.71
N LYS A 96 -4.91 -6.30 18.99
CA LYS A 96 -6.13 -6.56 19.76
C LYS A 96 -6.09 -5.94 21.16
N ARG A 97 -4.95 -6.03 21.87
CA ARG A 97 -4.76 -5.42 23.18
C ARG A 97 -4.82 -3.89 23.13
N ALA A 98 -4.41 -3.31 22.00
CA ALA A 98 -4.50 -1.88 21.74
C ALA A 98 -5.91 -1.40 21.33
N GLY A 99 -6.89 -2.30 21.21
CA GLY A 99 -8.26 -1.98 20.77
C GLY A 99 -8.35 -1.57 19.28
N ILE A 100 -7.41 -2.06 18.46
CA ILE A 100 -7.36 -1.75 17.03
C ILE A 100 -7.91 -2.92 16.22
N ASN A 101 -8.79 -2.60 15.28
CA ASN A 101 -9.25 -3.57 14.29
C ASN A 101 -8.19 -3.68 13.19
N ALA A 102 -7.42 -4.75 13.23
CA ALA A 102 -6.43 -5.09 12.24
C ALA A 102 -6.75 -6.46 11.64
N GLY A 103 -6.62 -6.59 10.33
CA GLY A 103 -6.48 -7.88 9.67
C GLY A 103 -5.22 -8.62 10.17
N GLY A 104 -5.05 -9.88 9.81
CA GLY A 104 -3.79 -10.56 10.07
C GLY A 104 -2.67 -9.91 9.25
N PRO A 105 -1.60 -9.39 9.88
CA PRO A 105 -0.47 -8.85 9.14
C PRO A 105 0.12 -9.87 8.17
N ASN A 106 0.55 -9.44 7.01
CA ASN A 106 1.37 -10.25 6.12
C ASN A 106 2.81 -10.21 6.63
N VAL A 107 3.26 -11.33 7.15
CA VAL A 107 4.65 -11.53 7.56
C VAL A 107 5.28 -12.51 6.61
N SER A 108 6.30 -12.10 5.90
CA SER A 108 7.01 -12.94 4.94
C SER A 108 8.51 -12.94 5.19
N VAL A 109 9.17 -14.05 4.89
CA VAL A 109 10.60 -14.26 5.17
C VAL A 109 11.30 -14.79 3.93
N ASP A 110 12.46 -14.21 3.63
CA ASP A 110 13.36 -14.62 2.56
C ASP A 110 12.64 -14.74 1.20
N ALA A 111 12.56 -15.93 0.60
CA ALA A 111 11.93 -16.14 -0.70
C ALA A 111 10.43 -15.81 -0.70
N ASN A 112 9.74 -15.92 0.43
CA ASN A 112 8.32 -15.57 0.52
C ASN A 112 8.09 -14.06 0.35
N THR A 113 9.08 -13.22 0.63
CA THR A 113 9.01 -11.78 0.39
C THR A 113 8.97 -11.42 -1.10
N ALA A 114 9.33 -12.35 -1.99
CA ALA A 114 9.25 -12.18 -3.43
C ALA A 114 7.81 -12.19 -3.98
N ASN A 115 6.85 -12.66 -3.19
CA ASN A 115 5.44 -12.64 -3.55
C ASN A 115 4.74 -11.46 -2.84
N PRO A 116 4.35 -10.39 -3.56
CA PRO A 116 3.70 -9.21 -2.95
C PRO A 116 2.37 -9.53 -2.26
N HIS A 117 1.73 -10.65 -2.60
CA HIS A 117 0.46 -11.12 -2.03
C HIS A 117 0.62 -12.32 -1.09
N TYR A 118 1.84 -12.55 -0.57
CA TYR A 118 2.07 -13.63 0.37
C TYR A 118 1.30 -13.40 1.69
N GLY A 119 0.72 -14.49 2.20
CA GLY A 119 0.09 -14.51 3.53
C GLY A 119 0.49 -15.77 4.28
N PRO A 120 1.07 -15.65 5.49
CA PRO A 120 1.52 -16.82 6.25
C PRO A 120 0.33 -17.70 6.70
N ARG A 121 0.55 -19.00 6.73
CA ARG A 121 -0.42 -19.99 7.20
C ARG A 121 0.21 -20.78 8.34
N LYS A 122 -0.63 -21.34 9.22
CA LYS A 122 -0.15 -22.15 10.34
C LYS A 122 0.75 -23.31 9.87
N GLU A 123 0.40 -23.90 8.73
CA GLU A 123 1.18 -24.97 8.10
C GLU A 123 1.93 -24.41 6.90
N GLY A 124 3.21 -24.73 6.77
CA GLY A 124 4.05 -24.34 5.64
C GLY A 124 4.72 -22.97 5.75
N SER A 125 4.51 -22.22 6.82
CA SER A 125 5.22 -20.96 7.07
C SER A 125 6.72 -21.17 7.25
N ALA A 126 7.52 -20.28 6.67
CA ALA A 126 8.97 -20.31 6.80
C ALA A 126 9.41 -20.00 8.23
N GLU A 127 10.54 -20.57 8.63
CA GLU A 127 11.18 -20.29 9.91
C GLU A 127 11.89 -18.94 9.86
N VAL A 128 11.73 -18.15 10.92
CA VAL A 128 12.48 -16.91 11.14
C VAL A 128 13.70 -17.23 11.99
N LYS A 129 14.89 -17.04 11.46
CA LYS A 129 16.16 -17.38 12.08
C LYS A 129 17.25 -16.36 11.76
N GLU A 130 18.43 -16.52 12.34
CA GLU A 130 19.57 -15.69 11.95
C GLU A 130 19.84 -15.81 10.45
N GLY A 131 20.04 -14.68 9.79
CA GLY A 131 20.18 -14.57 8.33
C GLY A 131 18.89 -14.28 7.59
N SER A 132 17.73 -14.37 8.22
CA SER A 132 16.44 -14.09 7.57
C SER A 132 16.22 -12.62 7.28
N PHE A 133 15.71 -12.32 6.09
CA PHE A 133 15.14 -11.04 5.72
C PHE A 133 13.63 -11.09 5.92
N VAL A 134 13.07 -10.15 6.65
CA VAL A 134 11.66 -10.14 7.06
C VAL A 134 10.96 -8.92 6.48
N LEU A 135 9.79 -9.13 5.87
CA LEU A 135 8.87 -8.08 5.44
C LEU A 135 7.57 -8.22 6.24
N ILE A 136 7.12 -7.11 6.80
CA ILE A 136 5.85 -7.00 7.54
C ILE A 136 5.02 -5.94 6.85
N ASP A 137 3.85 -6.34 6.37
CA ASP A 137 2.88 -5.50 5.69
C ASP A 137 1.49 -5.69 6.30
N PHE A 138 0.83 -4.60 6.67
CA PHE A 138 -0.50 -4.73 7.26
C PHE A 138 -1.28 -3.42 7.30
N VAL A 139 -2.59 -3.59 7.24
CA VAL A 139 -3.58 -2.55 7.36
C VAL A 139 -4.25 -2.59 8.73
N ALA A 140 -4.58 -1.44 9.28
CA ALA A 140 -5.36 -1.34 10.51
C ALA A 140 -6.18 -0.05 10.55
N ARG A 141 -7.26 -0.07 11.33
CA ARG A 141 -8.06 1.13 11.62
C ARG A 141 -8.58 1.10 13.05
N ALA A 142 -8.98 2.25 13.55
CA ALA A 142 -9.68 2.32 14.83
C ALA A 142 -10.99 1.52 14.78
N ASP A 143 -11.33 0.83 15.88
CA ASP A 143 -12.58 0.08 15.99
C ASP A 143 -13.76 1.02 16.32
N LYS A 144 -14.09 1.86 15.33
CA LYS A 144 -15.22 2.80 15.43
C LYS A 144 -15.85 3.06 14.04
N PRO A 145 -17.10 3.51 13.99
CA PRO A 145 -17.76 3.88 12.72
C PRO A 145 -16.96 4.93 11.94
N ASN A 146 -16.94 4.77 10.62
CA ASN A 146 -16.28 5.67 9.68
C ASN A 146 -14.75 5.84 9.85
N ALA A 147 -14.09 5.01 10.67
CA ALA A 147 -12.65 5.00 10.75
C ALA A 147 -12.02 4.65 9.40
N VAL A 148 -10.92 5.32 9.09
CA VAL A 148 -10.12 5.07 7.88
C VAL A 148 -8.92 4.20 8.22
N TYR A 149 -8.47 3.43 7.23
CA TYR A 149 -7.32 2.56 7.37
C TYR A 149 -6.01 3.34 7.36
N SER A 150 -5.02 2.81 8.07
CA SER A 150 -3.59 3.04 7.86
C SER A 150 -3.00 1.77 7.25
N ASP A 151 -2.03 1.91 6.38
CA ASP A 151 -1.40 0.83 5.64
C ASP A 151 0.11 1.05 5.57
N PHE A 152 0.90 0.08 6.02
CA PHE A 152 2.35 0.24 6.11
C PHE A 152 3.09 -1.06 5.86
N THR A 153 4.22 -0.94 5.17
CA THR A 153 5.19 -2.02 5.02
C THR A 153 6.54 -1.64 5.64
N TRP A 154 7.08 -2.54 6.45
CA TRP A 154 8.43 -2.49 7.01
C TRP A 154 9.23 -3.72 6.65
N VAL A 155 10.53 -3.53 6.54
CA VAL A 155 11.49 -4.62 6.35
C VAL A 155 12.55 -4.62 7.44
N GLY A 156 13.06 -5.81 7.75
CA GLY A 156 14.13 -6.01 8.70
C GLY A 156 15.02 -7.19 8.34
N TYR A 157 16.19 -7.26 8.96
CA TYR A 157 17.12 -8.37 8.80
C TYR A 157 17.52 -8.92 10.16
N VAL A 158 17.49 -10.23 10.30
CA VAL A 158 17.83 -10.93 11.53
C VAL A 158 19.32 -11.28 11.51
N GLY A 159 20.15 -10.38 12.06
CA GLY A 159 21.60 -10.58 12.09
C GLY A 159 22.36 -9.32 12.48
N ALA A 160 23.67 -9.46 12.68
CA ALA A 160 24.53 -8.36 13.11
C ALA A 160 24.79 -7.30 12.01
N SER A 161 24.72 -7.69 10.74
CA SER A 161 24.91 -6.80 9.60
C SER A 161 23.99 -7.19 8.45
N VAL A 162 23.37 -6.19 7.81
CA VAL A 162 22.48 -6.41 6.66
C VAL A 162 23.32 -6.66 5.40
N PRO A 163 23.10 -7.77 4.66
CA PRO A 163 23.78 -8.01 3.39
C PRO A 163 23.53 -6.90 2.37
N GLU A 164 24.58 -6.57 1.59
CA GLU A 164 24.58 -5.45 0.64
C GLU A 164 23.40 -5.51 -0.36
N LYS A 165 23.02 -6.70 -0.80
CA LYS A 165 21.89 -6.87 -1.73
C LYS A 165 20.59 -6.28 -1.19
N TYR A 166 20.28 -6.45 0.09
CA TYR A 166 19.07 -5.90 0.71
C TYR A 166 19.18 -4.38 0.89
N VAL A 167 20.36 -3.90 1.34
CA VAL A 167 20.61 -2.46 1.50
C VAL A 167 20.49 -1.73 0.17
N LYS A 168 21.10 -2.27 -0.90
CA LYS A 168 21.01 -1.70 -2.25
C LYS A 168 19.56 -1.64 -2.74
N THR A 169 18.83 -2.74 -2.63
CA THR A 169 17.43 -2.81 -3.08
C THR A 169 16.55 -1.86 -2.27
N TRP A 170 16.71 -1.85 -0.94
CA TRP A 170 15.95 -0.94 -0.07
C TRP A 170 16.20 0.54 -0.41
N ASN A 171 17.45 0.92 -0.70
CA ASN A 171 17.76 2.28 -1.12
C ASN A 171 17.09 2.68 -2.43
N ILE A 172 16.90 1.73 -3.36
CA ILE A 172 16.19 1.99 -4.62
C ILE A 172 14.69 2.19 -4.37
N VAL A 173 14.03 1.29 -3.65
CA VAL A 173 12.59 1.42 -3.39
C VAL A 173 12.29 2.63 -2.50
N LYS A 174 13.15 2.89 -1.48
CA LYS A 174 13.07 4.10 -0.67
C LYS A 174 13.19 5.37 -1.53
N GLY A 175 14.16 5.40 -2.45
CA GLY A 175 14.38 6.54 -3.32
C GLY A 175 13.20 6.78 -4.28
N ALA A 176 12.57 5.72 -4.78
CA ALA A 176 11.37 5.82 -5.61
C ALA A 176 10.18 6.38 -4.82
N ARG A 177 9.95 5.86 -3.60
CA ARG A 177 8.94 6.39 -2.67
C ARG A 177 9.18 7.88 -2.38
N ASP A 178 10.39 8.23 -2.01
CA ASP A 178 10.73 9.60 -1.64
C ASP A 178 10.59 10.55 -2.84
N ALA A 179 10.91 10.09 -4.06
CA ALA A 179 10.70 10.87 -5.30
C ALA A 179 9.21 11.11 -5.58
N ALA A 180 8.36 10.10 -5.44
CA ALA A 180 6.91 10.22 -5.60
C ALA A 180 6.31 11.20 -4.56
N VAL A 181 6.69 11.06 -3.29
CA VAL A 181 6.25 11.96 -2.22
C VAL A 181 6.68 13.41 -2.48
N GLU A 182 7.93 13.63 -2.90
CA GLU A 182 8.43 14.97 -3.20
C GLU A 182 7.77 15.59 -4.43
N PHE A 183 7.50 14.79 -5.46
CA PHE A 183 6.73 15.23 -6.64
C PHE A 183 5.35 15.76 -6.23
N MET A 184 4.60 14.99 -5.43
CA MET A 184 3.29 15.42 -4.93
C MET A 184 3.40 16.67 -4.08
N ARG A 185 4.33 16.71 -3.12
CA ARG A 185 4.53 17.85 -2.22
C ARG A 185 4.83 19.14 -2.97
N THR A 186 5.76 19.09 -3.94
CA THR A 186 6.16 20.23 -4.76
C THR A 186 5.01 20.68 -5.65
N SER A 187 4.33 19.73 -6.31
CA SER A 187 3.21 20.05 -7.20
C SER A 187 2.06 20.73 -6.47
N PHE A 188 1.68 20.24 -5.29
CA PHE A 188 0.66 20.89 -4.46
C PHE A 188 1.09 22.28 -3.97
N ALA A 189 2.35 22.45 -3.58
CA ALA A 189 2.88 23.75 -3.15
C ALA A 189 2.85 24.79 -4.28
N GLU A 190 3.02 24.34 -5.52
CA GLU A 190 2.94 25.18 -6.74
C GLU A 190 1.51 25.35 -7.26
N GLY A 191 0.51 24.75 -6.62
CA GLY A 191 -0.90 24.81 -7.05
C GLY A 191 -1.21 24.03 -8.32
N LYS A 192 -0.36 23.08 -8.69
CA LYS A 192 -0.57 22.22 -9.86
C LYS A 192 -1.65 21.18 -9.60
N THR A 193 -2.43 20.88 -10.61
CA THR A 193 -3.26 19.68 -10.65
C THR A 193 -2.38 18.50 -11.04
N ILE A 194 -2.45 17.41 -10.30
CA ILE A 194 -1.75 16.17 -10.60
C ILE A 194 -2.73 14.99 -10.59
N HIS A 195 -2.41 13.96 -11.34
CA HIS A 195 -3.21 12.75 -11.50
C HIS A 195 -2.52 11.54 -10.91
N GLY A 196 -3.27 10.49 -10.66
CA GLY A 196 -2.72 9.27 -10.05
C GLY A 196 -1.59 8.66 -10.86
N TYR A 197 -1.77 8.54 -12.20
CA TYR A 197 -0.77 7.98 -13.10
C TYR A 197 0.58 8.74 -13.07
N GLU A 198 0.56 10.08 -12.91
CA GLU A 198 1.78 10.88 -12.88
C GLU A 198 2.65 10.55 -11.66
N VAL A 199 2.04 10.15 -10.54
CA VAL A 199 2.76 9.74 -9.33
C VAL A 199 3.43 8.37 -9.53
N ASP A 200 2.71 7.42 -10.16
CA ASP A 200 3.29 6.12 -10.53
C ASP A 200 4.45 6.28 -11.50
N ASP A 201 4.29 7.12 -12.53
CA ASP A 201 5.35 7.41 -13.50
C ASP A 201 6.64 7.88 -12.84
N VAL A 202 6.55 8.74 -11.83
CA VAL A 202 7.74 9.24 -11.12
C VAL A 202 8.46 8.10 -10.39
N ALA A 203 7.74 7.26 -9.64
CA ALA A 203 8.34 6.15 -8.92
C ALA A 203 8.88 5.09 -9.88
N ARG A 204 8.11 4.74 -10.89
CA ARG A 204 8.44 3.75 -11.91
C ARG A 204 9.66 4.17 -12.73
N LYS A 205 9.70 5.43 -13.16
CA LYS A 205 10.86 5.99 -13.84
C LYS A 205 12.12 5.94 -12.98
N TYR A 206 12.01 6.31 -11.69
CA TYR A 206 13.15 6.24 -10.76
C TYR A 206 13.77 4.85 -10.68
N ILE A 207 12.92 3.83 -10.65
CA ILE A 207 13.31 2.41 -10.61
C ILE A 207 13.89 1.96 -11.96
N THR A 208 13.22 2.29 -13.07
CA THR A 208 13.61 1.91 -14.43
C THR A 208 14.95 2.51 -14.84
N ASP A 209 15.19 3.79 -14.52
CA ASP A 209 16.48 4.48 -14.80
C ASP A 209 17.67 3.80 -14.08
N ARG A 210 17.39 2.97 -13.05
CA ARG A 210 18.38 2.17 -12.30
C ARG A 210 18.48 0.72 -12.77
N GLY A 211 17.76 0.35 -13.83
CA GLY A 211 17.79 -0.98 -14.44
C GLY A 211 16.94 -2.04 -13.72
N TYR A 212 15.95 -1.63 -12.92
CA TYR A 212 15.10 -2.54 -12.14
C TYR A 212 13.62 -2.49 -12.53
N GLY A 213 13.26 -1.87 -13.66
CA GLY A 213 11.85 -1.72 -14.09
C GLY A 213 11.08 -3.03 -14.13
N ASP A 214 11.69 -4.11 -14.63
CA ASP A 214 11.07 -5.44 -14.76
C ASP A 214 10.74 -6.13 -13.42
N TYR A 215 11.27 -5.61 -12.32
CA TYR A 215 11.05 -6.14 -10.96
C TYR A 215 10.00 -5.37 -10.17
N PHE A 216 9.46 -4.27 -10.72
CA PHE A 216 8.38 -3.51 -10.10
C PHE A 216 7.02 -3.93 -10.67
N LEU A 217 6.35 -4.86 -9.98
CA LEU A 217 5.28 -5.70 -10.49
C LEU A 217 3.86 -5.24 -10.15
N HIS A 218 3.70 -4.08 -9.51
CA HIS A 218 2.41 -3.50 -9.14
C HIS A 218 2.44 -1.97 -9.24
N ARG A 219 1.30 -1.32 -9.09
CA ARG A 219 1.19 0.14 -9.00
C ARG A 219 1.96 0.72 -7.82
N THR A 220 2.26 2.00 -7.87
CA THR A 220 2.99 2.70 -6.80
C THR A 220 2.18 2.85 -5.51
N GLY A 221 0.84 2.84 -5.60
CA GLY A 221 0.01 2.95 -4.42
C GLY A 221 -1.47 3.02 -4.73
N HIS A 222 -2.28 3.03 -3.69
CA HIS A 222 -3.73 3.05 -3.81
C HIS A 222 -4.38 4.03 -2.82
N ASN A 223 -5.62 4.42 -3.12
CA ASN A 223 -6.44 5.16 -2.17
C ASN A 223 -6.74 4.30 -0.95
N ILE A 224 -6.63 4.89 0.22
CA ILE A 224 -7.11 4.33 1.49
C ILE A 224 -8.19 5.22 2.08
N GLY A 225 -9.20 4.57 2.67
CA GLY A 225 -10.34 5.24 3.28
C GLY A 225 -11.00 4.33 4.30
N ARG A 226 -12.31 4.25 4.28
CA ARG A 226 -13.07 3.28 5.08
C ARG A 226 -12.85 1.84 4.61
N GLU A 227 -12.38 1.68 3.38
CA GLU A 227 -11.87 0.44 2.82
C GLU A 227 -10.34 0.55 2.67
N GLY A 228 -9.62 -0.56 2.80
CA GLY A 228 -8.17 -0.60 2.60
C GLY A 228 -7.80 -0.17 1.17
N HIS A 229 -8.53 -0.68 0.16
CA HIS A 229 -8.51 -0.19 -1.21
C HIS A 229 -9.81 0.57 -1.46
N GLY A 230 -9.77 1.91 -1.36
CA GLY A 230 -10.95 2.77 -1.52
C GLY A 230 -11.25 3.11 -2.97
N ASN A 231 -12.35 3.88 -3.19
CA ASN A 231 -12.80 4.30 -4.53
C ASN A 231 -12.13 5.61 -5.01
N GLY A 232 -11.23 6.19 -4.23
CA GLY A 232 -10.46 7.36 -4.64
C GLY A 232 -9.37 7.04 -5.64
N VAL A 233 -8.59 8.05 -6.01
CA VAL A 233 -7.51 7.93 -6.98
C VAL A 233 -6.40 7.01 -6.47
N HIS A 234 -5.93 6.13 -7.34
CA HIS A 234 -4.75 5.31 -7.11
C HIS A 234 -3.52 5.92 -7.79
N MET A 235 -2.33 5.64 -7.26
CA MET A 235 -1.05 6.02 -7.88
C MET A 235 -0.69 4.91 -8.86
N ASP A 236 -1.29 4.93 -10.06
CA ASP A 236 -1.34 3.77 -10.96
C ASP A 236 -1.29 4.19 -12.45
N ASP A 237 -0.26 3.76 -13.15
CA ASP A 237 -0.11 3.71 -14.60
C ASP A 237 0.37 2.32 -15.08
N PHE A 238 0.16 1.30 -14.24
CA PHE A 238 0.61 -0.06 -14.49
C PHE A 238 -0.54 -1.07 -14.56
N GLU A 239 -1.38 -1.14 -13.54
CA GLU A 239 -2.56 -2.02 -13.51
C GLU A 239 -3.76 -1.33 -14.17
N SER A 240 -3.84 -0.01 -14.03
CA SER A 240 -4.82 0.86 -14.68
C SER A 240 -4.20 2.22 -14.94
N HIS A 241 -4.76 3.00 -15.86
CA HIS A 241 -4.34 4.39 -16.06
C HIS A 241 -5.25 5.31 -15.27
N ASP A 242 -4.88 5.65 -14.01
CA ASP A 242 -5.73 6.47 -13.16
C ASP A 242 -5.55 7.96 -13.48
N ASP A 243 -6.36 8.45 -14.40
CA ASP A 243 -6.40 9.84 -14.89
C ASP A 243 -7.20 10.78 -13.97
N ARG A 244 -7.69 10.30 -12.82
CA ARG A 244 -8.39 11.14 -11.84
C ARG A 244 -7.44 12.05 -11.10
N ARG A 245 -7.96 13.19 -10.68
CA ARG A 245 -7.18 14.20 -9.95
C ARG A 245 -6.93 13.78 -8.51
N LEU A 246 -5.68 13.87 -8.07
CA LEU A 246 -5.33 13.75 -6.67
C LEU A 246 -5.82 14.99 -5.90
N LEU A 247 -6.68 14.80 -4.91
CA LEU A 247 -7.34 15.88 -4.18
C LEU A 247 -6.68 16.12 -2.82
N PRO A 248 -6.64 17.37 -2.32
CA PRO A 248 -6.26 17.66 -0.95
C PRO A 248 -7.13 16.90 0.06
N ALA A 249 -6.52 16.45 1.16
CA ALA A 249 -7.15 15.65 2.22
C ALA A 249 -7.58 14.23 1.77
N SER A 250 -7.06 13.71 0.66
CA SER A 250 -7.18 12.30 0.31
C SER A 250 -6.14 11.46 1.03
N GLY A 251 -6.53 10.25 1.45
CA GLY A 251 -5.60 9.25 1.97
C GLY A 251 -5.19 8.26 0.88
N PHE A 252 -3.91 7.93 0.83
CA PHE A 252 -3.36 6.97 -0.13
C PHE A 252 -2.04 6.41 0.35
N THR A 253 -1.63 5.28 -0.20
CA THR A 253 -0.32 4.67 0.01
C THR A 253 0.69 5.14 -1.03
N VAL A 254 1.98 5.09 -0.67
CA VAL A 254 3.12 5.15 -1.59
C VAL A 254 4.04 3.99 -1.23
N GLU A 255 3.99 2.93 -2.03
CA GLU A 255 4.50 1.61 -1.66
C GLU A 255 5.34 0.91 -2.75
N PRO A 256 6.27 1.58 -3.42
CA PRO A 256 7.07 0.91 -4.44
C PRO A 256 7.80 -0.31 -3.87
N GLY A 257 7.89 -1.36 -4.70
CA GLY A 257 8.54 -2.62 -4.35
C GLY A 257 9.35 -3.20 -5.50
N LEU A 258 10.36 -3.99 -5.17
CA LEU A 258 11.15 -4.76 -6.11
C LEU A 258 11.14 -6.24 -5.71
N TYR A 259 10.76 -7.12 -6.63
CA TYR A 259 10.55 -8.54 -6.36
C TYR A 259 11.42 -9.39 -7.29
N PHE A 260 12.37 -10.09 -6.68
CA PHE A 260 13.28 -11.01 -7.35
C PHE A 260 12.82 -12.45 -7.08
N GLU A 261 13.42 -13.45 -7.70
CA GLU A 261 13.08 -14.85 -7.46
C GLU A 261 13.26 -15.31 -6.01
N THR A 262 14.24 -14.73 -5.29
CA THR A 262 14.66 -15.19 -3.97
C THR A 262 14.34 -14.24 -2.84
N PHE A 263 13.90 -13.02 -3.13
CA PHE A 263 13.46 -12.03 -2.14
C PHE A 263 12.76 -10.86 -2.81
N GLY A 264 11.95 -10.15 -2.04
CA GLY A 264 11.38 -8.85 -2.41
C GLY A 264 11.59 -7.82 -1.32
N VAL A 265 11.59 -6.56 -1.70
CA VAL A 265 11.68 -5.42 -0.78
C VAL A 265 10.62 -4.42 -1.15
N ARG A 266 9.78 -4.06 -0.19
CA ARG A 266 8.79 -2.97 -0.31
C ARG A 266 8.95 -2.00 0.87
N THR A 267 8.67 -0.75 0.67
CA THR A 267 8.51 0.25 1.72
C THR A 267 7.24 1.02 1.46
N GLU A 268 6.48 1.29 2.50
CA GLU A 268 5.17 1.90 2.36
C GLU A 268 4.91 2.95 3.41
N VAL A 269 4.31 4.04 2.98
CA VAL A 269 3.85 5.15 3.82
C VAL A 269 2.48 5.63 3.34
N ASN A 270 1.76 6.30 4.26
CA ASN A 270 0.52 7.01 3.90
C ASN A 270 0.74 8.51 3.81
#